data_adeeb71f9de2343acca6f52b1d0f1fff
#
_entry.id   adeeb71f9de2343acca6f52b1d0f1fff
#
_cell.length_a   1.000
_cell.length_b   1.000
_cell.length_c   1.000
_cell.angle_alpha   90.00
_cell.angle_beta   90.00
_cell.angle_gamma   90.00
#
_symmetry.space_group_name_H-M   'P 1'
#
loop_
_entity.id
_entity.type
_entity.pdbx_description
1 polymer ?
#
loop_
_entity_poly.entity_id
_entity_poly.type
_entity_poly.pdbx_seq_one_letter_code
_entity_poly.pdbx_strand_id
1 'polypeptide(L)'
;KKHFISDGAFSDFFVITAVTDPEKKHRGISTFIIDKNSPGVTVGRDQPMMGLRGTSHVELFFDDVQVGPEHLLGEEGGGLKLALETLGRIRLAQVCARAVGKATRVQKLSIDYASQRSQFNQTLDQFQLIQQMLADSAMEINAARLTVLQTAWEADQGQDVKARISMAKVQASEMLGRVVDRGVQILGGLGYCKDLPMERYYRDSRIYRVYDGTSEIHRTVIAKNLS
;
A
#
# COMPACT_ATOMS: atom_id res chain seq x y z
N LYS A 1 -21.70 6.87 5.52
CA LYS A 1 -21.13 5.55 5.29
C LYS A 1 -19.68 5.68 4.79
N LYS A 2 -18.78 4.83 5.30
CA LYS A 2 -17.40 4.62 4.82
C LYS A 2 -17.22 3.15 4.45
N HIS A 3 -16.28 2.85 3.55
CA HIS A 3 -16.07 1.49 3.05
C HIS A 3 -14.57 1.17 2.98
N PHE A 4 -14.24 -0.12 3.07
CA PHE A 4 -12.87 -0.63 3.10
C PHE A 4 -12.02 -0.04 4.23
N ILE A 5 -12.60 0.07 5.42
CA ILE A 5 -11.88 0.60 6.58
C ILE A 5 -11.04 -0.50 7.19
N SER A 6 -9.72 -0.39 6.99
CA SER A 6 -8.76 -1.35 7.51
C SER A 6 -8.78 -1.35 9.03
N ASP A 7 -8.76 -2.56 9.61
CA ASP A 7 -8.77 -2.85 11.04
C ASP A 7 -9.96 -2.28 11.84
N GLY A 8 -10.99 -1.78 11.12
CA GLY A 8 -12.16 -1.18 11.77
C GLY A 8 -12.95 -2.13 12.68
N ALA A 9 -12.81 -3.46 12.53
CA ALA A 9 -13.38 -4.42 13.47
C ALA A 9 -12.70 -4.38 14.85
N PHE A 10 -11.43 -4.01 14.90
CA PHE A 10 -10.57 -4.07 16.09
C PHE A 10 -10.23 -2.70 16.67
N SER A 11 -10.44 -1.62 15.90
CA SER A 11 -10.15 -0.25 16.34
C SER A 11 -11.08 0.20 17.46
N ASP A 12 -10.58 1.00 18.38
CA ASP A 12 -11.35 1.63 19.45
C ASP A 12 -11.96 2.96 19.02
N PHE A 13 -11.32 3.64 18.07
CA PHE A 13 -11.79 4.92 17.50
C PHE A 13 -11.49 5.01 16.01
N PHE A 14 -12.16 5.93 15.34
CA PHE A 14 -12.00 6.21 13.93
C PHE A 14 -11.63 7.67 13.69
N VAL A 15 -10.66 7.90 12.81
CA VAL A 15 -10.37 9.23 12.27
C VAL A 15 -11.11 9.36 10.95
N ILE A 16 -12.10 10.21 10.89
CA ILE A 16 -12.96 10.37 9.71
C ILE A 16 -12.93 11.79 9.16
N THR A 17 -13.06 11.91 7.85
CA THR A 17 -13.36 13.19 7.20
C THR A 17 -14.85 13.29 6.90
N ALA A 18 -15.45 14.45 7.19
CA ALA A 18 -16.84 14.74 6.88
C ALA A 18 -16.96 16.14 6.25
N VAL A 19 -17.99 16.34 5.41
CA VAL A 19 -18.30 17.64 4.86
C VAL A 19 -19.02 18.46 5.93
N THR A 20 -18.41 19.57 6.33
CA THR A 20 -18.97 20.53 7.30
C THR A 20 -19.55 21.77 6.60
N ASP A 21 -19.03 22.11 5.41
CA ASP A 21 -19.53 23.23 4.60
C ASP A 21 -19.48 22.83 3.10
N PRO A 22 -20.62 22.42 2.52
CA PRO A 22 -20.67 22.00 1.12
C PRO A 22 -20.29 23.10 0.11
N GLU A 23 -20.56 24.36 0.45
CA GLU A 23 -20.30 25.49 -0.44
C GLU A 23 -18.79 25.75 -0.64
N LYS A 24 -17.98 25.43 0.36
CA LYS A 24 -16.53 25.58 0.32
C LYS A 24 -15.81 24.41 -0.37
N LYS A 25 -16.53 23.42 -0.91
CA LYS A 25 -15.96 22.25 -1.60
C LYS A 25 -14.87 21.56 -0.76
N HIS A 26 -13.64 21.46 -1.28
CA HIS A 26 -12.52 20.81 -0.59
C HIS A 26 -12.05 21.54 0.69
N ARG A 27 -12.38 22.84 0.85
CA ARG A 27 -12.15 23.62 2.07
C ARG A 27 -13.30 23.53 3.08
N GLY A 28 -14.33 22.79 2.77
CA GLY A 28 -15.46 22.52 3.64
C GLY A 28 -15.45 21.10 4.19
N ILE A 29 -14.27 20.45 4.26
CA ILE A 29 -14.10 19.12 4.81
C ILE A 29 -13.29 19.21 6.10
N SER A 30 -13.85 18.69 7.19
CA SER A 30 -13.20 18.63 8.52
C SER A 30 -12.89 17.19 8.90
N THR A 31 -11.96 17.00 9.83
CA THR A 31 -11.58 15.67 10.33
C THR A 31 -11.99 15.54 11.78
N PHE A 32 -12.54 14.39 12.14
CA PHE A 32 -13.04 14.10 13.49
C PHE A 32 -12.46 12.79 14.00
N ILE A 33 -12.25 12.71 15.32
CA ILE A 33 -11.96 11.47 16.05
C ILE A 33 -13.27 11.01 16.67
N ILE A 34 -13.72 9.82 16.31
CA ILE A 34 -14.99 9.24 16.74
C ILE A 34 -14.74 7.93 17.48
N ASP A 35 -15.20 7.82 18.71
CA ASP A 35 -15.18 6.56 19.45
C ASP A 35 -16.06 5.52 18.75
N LYS A 36 -15.59 4.28 18.69
CA LYS A 36 -16.32 3.17 18.07
C LYS A 36 -17.69 2.93 18.70
N ASN A 37 -17.80 3.18 20.01
CA ASN A 37 -19.01 2.95 20.79
C ASN A 37 -19.93 4.18 20.85
N SER A 38 -19.61 5.27 20.13
CA SER A 38 -20.49 6.44 20.07
C SER A 38 -21.87 6.05 19.54
N PRO A 39 -22.96 6.56 20.12
CA PRO A 39 -24.31 6.34 19.60
C PRO A 39 -24.39 6.72 18.12
N GLY A 40 -24.99 5.86 17.31
CA GLY A 40 -25.09 6.05 15.86
C GLY A 40 -23.91 5.52 15.03
N VAL A 41 -22.83 5.03 15.66
CA VAL A 41 -21.74 4.33 14.97
C VAL A 41 -22.06 2.86 14.87
N THR A 42 -21.99 2.32 13.65
CA THR A 42 -22.15 0.88 13.41
C THR A 42 -21.01 0.35 12.54
N VAL A 43 -20.35 -0.70 13.04
CA VAL A 43 -19.38 -1.49 12.27
C VAL A 43 -20.16 -2.55 11.51
N GLY A 44 -20.15 -2.44 10.19
CA GLY A 44 -20.83 -3.36 9.30
C GLY A 44 -19.99 -4.57 8.91
N ARG A 45 -20.30 -5.10 7.74
CA ARG A 45 -19.68 -6.32 7.22
C ARG A 45 -18.17 -6.18 7.04
N ASP A 46 -17.43 -7.20 7.46
CA ASP A 46 -16.04 -7.39 7.05
C ASP A 46 -16.01 -7.95 5.62
N GLN A 47 -15.31 -7.24 4.75
CA GLN A 47 -15.24 -7.57 3.33
C GLN A 47 -14.22 -8.70 3.09
N PRO A 48 -14.62 -9.86 2.51
CA PRO A 48 -13.67 -10.89 2.13
C PRO A 48 -12.68 -10.37 1.07
N MET A 49 -11.40 -10.56 1.34
CA MET A 49 -10.31 -10.01 0.53
C MET A 49 -9.52 -11.11 -0.19
N MET A 50 -8.99 -10.80 -1.37
CA MET A 50 -8.07 -11.67 -2.12
C MET A 50 -6.80 -11.97 -1.33
N GLY A 51 -6.17 -10.93 -0.76
CA GLY A 51 -5.00 -10.97 0.11
C GLY A 51 -5.24 -10.17 1.39
N LEU A 52 -4.20 -9.96 2.19
CA LEU A 52 -4.26 -9.26 3.48
C LEU A 52 -5.33 -9.84 4.43
N ARG A 53 -5.48 -11.15 4.43
CA ARG A 53 -6.54 -11.85 5.18
C ARG A 53 -6.37 -11.82 6.70
N GLY A 54 -5.25 -11.28 7.19
CA GLY A 54 -5.00 -11.07 8.61
C GLY A 54 -5.51 -9.74 9.17
N THR A 55 -6.08 -8.87 8.32
CA THR A 55 -6.71 -7.59 8.71
C THR A 55 -8.18 -7.60 8.35
N SER A 56 -9.00 -6.84 9.08
CA SER A 56 -10.39 -6.60 8.69
C SER A 56 -10.48 -5.41 7.73
N HIS A 57 -11.51 -5.42 6.88
CA HIS A 57 -11.83 -4.30 5.98
C HIS A 57 -13.33 -4.07 6.00
N VAL A 58 -13.79 -3.31 6.99
CA VAL A 58 -15.22 -3.16 7.27
C VAL A 58 -15.88 -2.00 6.57
N GLU A 59 -17.19 -2.03 6.53
CA GLU A 59 -18.03 -0.87 6.33
C GLU A 59 -18.25 -0.17 7.66
N LEU A 60 -18.29 1.17 7.67
CA LEU A 60 -18.70 1.97 8.81
C LEU A 60 -19.92 2.80 8.44
N PHE A 61 -20.89 2.83 9.31
CA PHE A 61 -22.06 3.67 9.21
C PHE A 61 -22.05 4.67 10.35
N PHE A 62 -22.43 5.89 10.05
CA PHE A 62 -22.57 7.00 10.98
C PHE A 62 -23.97 7.56 10.77
N ASP A 63 -24.84 7.43 11.75
CA ASP A 63 -26.23 7.82 11.70
C ASP A 63 -26.52 8.73 12.87
N ASP A 64 -26.71 10.01 12.60
CA ASP A 64 -26.91 11.08 13.60
C ASP A 64 -25.90 11.10 14.75
N VAL A 65 -24.64 10.75 14.47
CA VAL A 65 -23.57 10.76 15.47
C VAL A 65 -23.28 12.20 15.89
N GLN A 66 -23.50 12.49 17.18
CA GLN A 66 -23.25 13.80 17.76
C GLN A 66 -21.77 13.96 18.13
N VAL A 67 -21.15 15.04 17.66
CA VAL A 67 -19.75 15.36 17.95
C VAL A 67 -19.63 16.81 18.40
N GLY A 68 -18.88 17.04 19.47
CA GLY A 68 -18.52 18.38 19.94
C GLY A 68 -17.19 18.87 19.37
N PRO A 69 -16.81 20.11 19.71
CA PRO A 69 -15.52 20.69 19.28
C PRO A 69 -14.30 19.85 19.68
N GLU A 70 -14.40 19.11 20.77
CA GLU A 70 -13.33 18.24 21.31
C GLU A 70 -13.02 17.04 20.37
N HIS A 71 -13.93 16.68 19.49
CA HIS A 71 -13.72 15.62 18.50
C HIS A 71 -13.04 16.14 17.22
N LEU A 72 -12.97 17.45 17.03
CA LEU A 72 -12.38 18.05 15.83
C LEU A 72 -10.86 17.87 15.86
N LEU A 73 -10.32 17.25 14.82
CA LEU A 73 -8.88 17.10 14.62
C LEU A 73 -8.36 18.17 13.66
N GLY A 74 -7.59 19.11 14.17
CA GLY A 74 -7.11 20.27 13.42
C GLY A 74 -8.16 21.39 13.31
N GLU A 75 -8.14 22.13 12.22
CA GLU A 75 -9.03 23.26 11.98
C GLU A 75 -10.27 22.83 11.19
N GLU A 76 -11.40 23.50 11.44
CA GLU A 76 -12.59 23.32 10.63
C GLU A 76 -12.30 23.68 9.14
N GLY A 77 -12.72 22.82 8.23
CA GLY A 77 -12.43 22.97 6.79
C GLY A 77 -11.01 22.57 6.37
N GLY A 78 -10.10 22.31 7.31
CA GLY A 78 -8.71 21.88 7.06
C GLY A 78 -8.51 20.38 6.88
N GLY A 79 -9.56 19.59 7.05
CA GLY A 79 -9.45 18.13 7.17
C GLY A 79 -8.92 17.42 5.93
N LEU A 80 -9.27 17.87 4.74
CA LEU A 80 -8.74 17.25 3.52
C LEU A 80 -7.23 17.49 3.36
N LYS A 81 -6.75 18.71 3.69
CA LYS A 81 -5.32 19.04 3.67
C LYS A 81 -4.57 18.16 4.64
N LEU A 82 -5.03 18.07 5.89
CA LEU A 82 -4.45 17.23 6.95
C LEU A 82 -4.37 15.76 6.50
N ALA A 83 -5.45 15.21 5.97
CA ALA A 83 -5.49 13.82 5.48
C ALA A 83 -4.48 13.59 4.35
N LEU A 84 -4.39 14.47 3.36
CA LEU A 84 -3.49 14.30 2.23
C LEU A 84 -2.00 14.42 2.61
N GLU A 85 -1.65 15.33 3.52
CA GLU A 85 -0.28 15.48 4.04
C GLU A 85 0.15 14.25 4.84
N THR A 86 -0.71 13.77 5.73
CA THR A 86 -0.47 12.55 6.53
C THR A 86 -0.33 11.32 5.63
N LEU A 87 -1.28 11.11 4.70
CA LEU A 87 -1.25 10.00 3.76
C LEU A 87 -0.02 10.04 2.84
N GLY A 88 0.51 11.21 2.51
CA GLY A 88 1.74 11.33 1.73
C GLY A 88 2.91 10.62 2.41
N ARG A 89 3.17 10.94 3.67
CA ARG A 89 4.24 10.30 4.47
C ARG A 89 4.00 8.82 4.71
N ILE A 90 2.75 8.45 5.03
CA ILE A 90 2.36 7.04 5.22
C ILE A 90 2.60 6.23 3.94
N ARG A 91 2.30 6.77 2.76
CA ARG A 91 2.55 6.08 1.48
C ARG A 91 4.01 5.73 1.28
N LEU A 92 4.91 6.66 1.59
CA LEU A 92 6.35 6.41 1.43
C LEU A 92 6.82 5.26 2.33
N ALA A 93 6.45 5.27 3.61
CA ALA A 93 6.86 4.25 4.57
C ALA A 93 6.08 2.94 4.39
N GLN A 94 4.75 2.99 4.46
CA GLN A 94 3.91 1.79 4.52
C GLN A 94 3.64 1.14 3.17
N VAL A 95 3.66 1.88 2.07
CA VAL A 95 3.46 1.31 0.75
C VAL A 95 4.79 1.08 0.06
N CYS A 96 5.59 2.12 -0.13
CA CYS A 96 6.80 2.03 -0.94
C CYS A 96 7.89 1.20 -0.26
N ALA A 97 8.27 1.52 0.98
CA ALA A 97 9.31 0.80 1.69
C ALA A 97 8.92 -0.66 1.97
N ARG A 98 7.64 -0.92 2.34
CA ARG A 98 7.14 -2.29 2.51
C ARG A 98 7.14 -3.08 1.20
N ALA A 99 6.84 -2.46 0.06
CA ALA A 99 6.91 -3.12 -1.25
C ALA A 99 8.35 -3.56 -1.55
N VAL A 100 9.32 -2.69 -1.32
CA VAL A 100 10.76 -3.02 -1.47
C VAL A 100 11.17 -4.16 -0.52
N GLY A 101 10.76 -4.10 0.74
CA GLY A 101 11.06 -5.16 1.72
C GLY A 101 10.46 -6.52 1.34
N LYS A 102 9.19 -6.54 0.91
CA LYS A 102 8.54 -7.76 0.43
C LYS A 102 9.22 -8.32 -0.81
N ALA A 103 9.52 -7.48 -1.80
CA ALA A 103 10.22 -7.89 -3.02
C ALA A 103 11.61 -8.47 -2.70
N THR A 104 12.36 -7.85 -1.80
CA THR A 104 13.65 -8.36 -1.33
C THR A 104 13.52 -9.75 -0.69
N ARG A 105 12.48 -9.97 0.11
CA ARG A 105 12.23 -11.29 0.71
C ARG A 105 11.86 -12.34 -0.33
N VAL A 106 10.99 -11.98 -1.29
CA VAL A 106 10.62 -12.86 -2.41
C VAL A 106 11.84 -13.23 -3.26
N GLN A 107 12.68 -12.25 -3.58
CA GLN A 107 13.95 -12.46 -4.29
C GLN A 107 14.84 -13.47 -3.57
N LYS A 108 15.02 -13.30 -2.25
CA LYS A 108 15.80 -14.23 -1.45
C LYS A 108 15.24 -15.65 -1.48
N LEU A 109 13.94 -15.82 -1.29
CA LEU A 109 13.28 -17.13 -1.37
C LEU A 109 13.47 -17.78 -2.75
N SER A 110 13.39 -16.98 -3.82
CA SER A 110 13.58 -17.47 -5.18
C SER A 110 15.01 -17.94 -5.44
N ILE A 111 16.01 -17.20 -4.95
CA ILE A 111 17.43 -17.57 -5.05
C ILE A 111 17.68 -18.86 -4.25
N ASP A 112 17.24 -18.89 -2.99
CA ASP A 112 17.46 -20.05 -2.10
C ASP A 112 16.83 -21.33 -2.71
N TYR A 113 15.66 -21.22 -3.33
CA TYR A 113 15.00 -22.34 -3.98
C TYR A 113 15.73 -22.75 -5.28
N ALA A 114 16.08 -21.79 -6.13
CA ALA A 114 16.72 -22.06 -7.42
C ALA A 114 18.09 -22.75 -7.26
N SER A 115 18.84 -22.44 -6.21
CA SER A 115 20.13 -23.05 -5.93
C SER A 115 20.05 -24.49 -5.38
N GLN A 116 18.89 -24.91 -4.88
CA GLN A 116 18.68 -26.23 -4.28
C GLN A 116 17.90 -27.19 -5.17
N ARG A 117 16.98 -26.68 -5.98
CA ARG A 117 16.11 -27.47 -6.84
C ARG A 117 16.81 -27.84 -8.14
N SER A 118 16.93 -29.14 -8.41
CA SER A 118 17.51 -29.65 -9.65
C SER A 118 16.45 -30.22 -10.58
N GLN A 119 16.61 -29.94 -11.88
CA GLN A 119 15.87 -30.52 -13.00
C GLN A 119 16.82 -30.62 -14.20
N PHE A 120 16.62 -31.61 -15.06
CA PHE A 120 17.45 -31.79 -16.27
C PHE A 120 18.96 -31.85 -15.94
N ASN A 121 19.32 -32.52 -14.83
CA ASN A 121 20.70 -32.76 -14.34
C ASN A 121 21.48 -31.51 -13.89
N GLN A 122 20.80 -30.40 -13.59
CA GLN A 122 21.42 -29.19 -13.06
C GLN A 122 20.45 -28.43 -12.15
N THR A 123 20.97 -27.54 -11.29
CA THR A 123 20.15 -26.67 -10.46
C THR A 123 19.45 -25.59 -11.27
N LEU A 124 18.30 -25.10 -10.78
CA LEU A 124 17.51 -24.12 -11.54
C LEU A 124 18.28 -22.82 -11.81
N ASP A 125 19.18 -22.41 -10.91
CA ASP A 125 20.01 -21.21 -11.07
C ASP A 125 21.05 -21.31 -12.20
N GLN A 126 21.27 -22.51 -12.77
CA GLN A 126 22.10 -22.71 -13.96
C GLN A 126 21.37 -22.43 -15.29
N PHE A 127 20.05 -22.30 -15.27
CA PHE A 127 19.26 -22.00 -16.47
C PHE A 127 19.23 -20.50 -16.74
N GLN A 128 19.59 -20.08 -17.96
CA GLN A 128 19.66 -18.67 -18.35
C GLN A 128 18.33 -17.91 -18.16
N LEU A 129 17.18 -18.55 -18.41
CA LEU A 129 15.86 -17.93 -18.20
C LEU A 129 15.55 -17.67 -16.72
N ILE A 130 16.05 -18.53 -15.82
CA ILE A 130 15.94 -18.31 -14.37
C ILE A 130 16.90 -17.20 -13.94
N GLN A 131 18.13 -17.21 -14.44
CA GLN A 131 19.11 -16.14 -14.20
C GLN A 131 18.57 -14.77 -14.62
N GLN A 132 17.92 -14.70 -15.78
CA GLN A 132 17.26 -13.47 -16.25
C GLN A 132 16.20 -12.98 -15.25
N MET A 133 15.28 -13.87 -14.82
CA MET A 133 14.24 -13.50 -13.85
C MET A 133 14.82 -12.98 -12.54
N LEU A 134 15.89 -13.59 -12.04
CA LEU A 134 16.59 -13.19 -10.83
C LEU A 134 17.30 -11.85 -11.00
N ALA A 135 17.98 -11.64 -12.12
CA ALA A 135 18.69 -10.41 -12.44
C ALA A 135 17.73 -9.22 -12.61
N ASP A 136 16.66 -9.40 -13.41
CA ASP A 136 15.63 -8.38 -13.61
C ASP A 136 15.01 -7.96 -12.28
N SER A 137 14.70 -8.93 -11.42
CA SER A 137 14.13 -8.66 -10.09
C SER A 137 15.12 -7.87 -9.22
N ALA A 138 16.40 -8.22 -9.22
CA ALA A 138 17.43 -7.51 -8.47
C ALA A 138 17.58 -6.05 -8.93
N MET A 139 17.61 -5.81 -10.24
CA MET A 139 17.72 -4.45 -10.82
C MET A 139 16.51 -3.60 -10.47
N GLU A 140 15.30 -4.15 -10.62
CA GLU A 140 14.05 -3.44 -10.32
C GLU A 140 13.91 -3.12 -8.82
N ILE A 141 14.28 -4.05 -7.93
CA ILE A 141 14.29 -3.83 -6.48
C ILE A 141 15.27 -2.72 -6.10
N ASN A 142 16.48 -2.74 -6.68
CA ASN A 142 17.48 -1.73 -6.42
C ASN A 142 17.02 -0.34 -6.85
N ALA A 143 16.48 -0.21 -8.07
CA ALA A 143 15.96 1.06 -8.57
C ALA A 143 14.81 1.60 -7.69
N ALA A 144 13.86 0.74 -7.31
CA ALA A 144 12.77 1.15 -6.43
C ALA A 144 13.27 1.56 -5.03
N ARG A 145 14.25 0.82 -4.48
CA ARG A 145 14.87 1.16 -3.17
C ARG A 145 15.53 2.53 -3.20
N LEU A 146 16.32 2.82 -4.22
CA LEU A 146 16.99 4.12 -4.36
C LEU A 146 15.99 5.26 -4.49
N THR A 147 14.91 5.06 -5.26
CA THR A 147 13.85 6.06 -5.39
C THR A 147 13.17 6.33 -4.05
N VAL A 148 12.88 5.29 -3.25
CA VAL A 148 12.26 5.44 -1.93
C VAL A 148 13.19 6.18 -0.97
N LEU A 149 14.45 5.80 -0.92
CA LEU A 149 15.45 6.42 -0.03
C LEU A 149 15.70 7.89 -0.40
N GLN A 150 15.84 8.19 -1.69
CA GLN A 150 16.00 9.56 -2.16
C GLN A 150 14.78 10.42 -1.81
N THR A 151 13.57 9.90 -2.05
CA THR A 151 12.34 10.64 -1.72
C THR A 151 12.23 10.89 -0.21
N ALA A 152 12.63 9.94 0.63
CA ALA A 152 12.66 10.11 2.08
C ALA A 152 13.67 11.20 2.49
N TRP A 153 14.87 11.18 1.92
CA TRP A 153 15.89 12.17 2.17
C TRP A 153 15.46 13.58 1.74
N GLU A 154 14.85 13.72 0.55
CA GLU A 154 14.31 15.02 0.09
C GLU A 154 13.21 15.53 1.04
N ALA A 155 12.35 14.63 1.55
CA ALA A 155 11.34 14.99 2.55
C ALA A 155 11.96 15.48 3.88
N ASP A 156 13.04 14.83 4.34
CA ASP A 156 13.77 15.23 5.54
C ASP A 156 14.47 16.59 5.38
N GLN A 157 14.80 16.98 4.13
CA GLN A 157 15.30 18.33 3.81
C GLN A 157 14.18 19.38 3.68
N GLY A 158 12.93 19.03 3.96
CA GLY A 158 11.79 19.95 3.88
C GLY A 158 11.33 20.28 2.46
N GLN A 159 11.75 19.52 1.46
CA GLN A 159 11.32 19.72 0.07
C GLN A 159 9.88 19.27 -0.16
N ASP A 160 9.21 19.85 -1.17
CA ASP A 160 7.92 19.32 -1.64
C ASP A 160 8.14 18.00 -2.43
N VAL A 161 7.85 16.90 -1.79
CA VAL A 161 8.02 15.55 -2.35
C VAL A 161 6.75 14.91 -2.90
N LYS A 162 5.69 15.69 -3.10
CA LYS A 162 4.38 15.17 -3.50
C LYS A 162 4.42 14.37 -4.80
N ALA A 163 5.06 14.90 -5.83
CA ALA A 163 5.27 14.20 -7.10
C ALA A 163 6.24 13.02 -6.94
N ARG A 164 7.30 13.18 -6.15
CA ARG A 164 8.29 12.13 -5.85
C ARG A 164 7.65 10.93 -5.15
N ILE A 165 6.81 11.17 -4.14
CA ILE A 165 6.04 10.10 -3.46
C ILE A 165 5.16 9.35 -4.46
N SER A 166 4.53 10.06 -5.40
CA SER A 166 3.72 9.43 -6.46
C SER A 166 4.56 8.56 -7.38
N MET A 167 5.77 9.01 -7.78
CA MET A 167 6.72 8.23 -8.57
C MET A 167 7.17 6.97 -7.81
N ALA A 168 7.60 7.13 -6.55
CA ALA A 168 8.03 6.03 -5.69
C ALA A 168 6.90 5.00 -5.52
N LYS A 169 5.65 5.44 -5.33
CA LYS A 169 4.50 4.56 -5.14
C LYS A 169 4.21 3.74 -6.39
N VAL A 170 4.17 4.34 -7.55
CA VAL A 170 3.95 3.60 -8.81
C VAL A 170 5.09 2.61 -9.03
N GLN A 171 6.34 3.07 -8.97
CA GLN A 171 7.50 2.24 -9.22
C GLN A 171 7.57 1.04 -8.26
N ALA A 172 7.45 1.27 -6.96
CA ALA A 172 7.58 0.21 -5.96
C ALA A 172 6.41 -0.80 -6.03
N SER A 173 5.18 -0.35 -6.26
CA SER A 173 4.02 -1.24 -6.34
C SER A 173 3.99 -2.09 -7.61
N GLU A 174 4.36 -1.52 -8.76
CA GLU A 174 4.46 -2.26 -10.01
C GLU A 174 5.64 -3.24 -9.99
N MET A 175 6.80 -2.82 -9.49
CA MET A 175 7.96 -3.68 -9.28
C MET A 175 7.61 -4.89 -8.39
N LEU A 176 6.96 -4.67 -7.24
CA LEU A 176 6.55 -5.75 -6.37
C LEU A 176 5.68 -6.78 -7.09
N GLY A 177 4.73 -6.32 -7.93
CA GLY A 177 3.88 -7.20 -8.73
C GLY A 177 4.70 -8.11 -9.65
N ARG A 178 5.67 -7.55 -10.37
CA ARG A 178 6.54 -8.33 -11.28
C ARG A 178 7.46 -9.29 -10.55
N VAL A 179 8.04 -8.86 -9.44
CA VAL A 179 8.95 -9.71 -8.64
C VAL A 179 8.23 -10.89 -8.02
N VAL A 180 7.03 -10.71 -7.48
CA VAL A 180 6.27 -11.85 -6.91
C VAL A 180 5.77 -12.80 -7.99
N ASP A 181 5.42 -12.30 -9.17
CA ASP A 181 5.02 -13.12 -10.31
C ASP A 181 6.18 -14.03 -10.75
N ARG A 182 7.37 -13.46 -10.94
CA ARG A 182 8.58 -14.24 -11.22
C ARG A 182 8.90 -15.23 -10.10
N GLY A 183 8.70 -14.83 -8.83
CA GLY A 183 8.89 -15.72 -7.69
C GLY A 183 8.00 -16.97 -7.73
N VAL A 184 6.71 -16.80 -8.03
CA VAL A 184 5.80 -17.93 -8.25
C VAL A 184 6.28 -18.79 -9.40
N GLN A 185 6.69 -18.19 -10.52
CA GLN A 185 7.15 -18.91 -11.69
C GLN A 185 8.43 -19.73 -11.42
N ILE A 186 9.42 -19.16 -10.71
CA ILE A 186 10.66 -19.85 -10.34
C ILE A 186 10.39 -21.04 -9.42
N LEU A 187 9.48 -20.90 -8.46
CA LEU A 187 9.12 -21.98 -7.54
C LEU A 187 8.18 -23.01 -8.18
N GLY A 188 7.57 -22.70 -9.33
CA GLY A 188 6.65 -23.60 -10.04
C GLY A 188 5.45 -24.00 -9.18
N GLY A 189 5.07 -25.28 -9.22
CA GLY A 189 3.94 -25.78 -8.44
C GLY A 189 4.01 -25.48 -6.93
N LEU A 190 5.21 -25.53 -6.35
CA LEU A 190 5.42 -25.22 -4.94
C LEU A 190 5.20 -23.72 -4.63
N GLY A 191 5.45 -22.84 -5.60
CA GLY A 191 5.15 -21.39 -5.49
C GLY A 191 3.65 -21.10 -5.50
N TYR A 192 2.85 -22.00 -6.08
CA TYR A 192 1.40 -21.90 -6.16
C TYR A 192 0.70 -22.54 -4.95
N CYS A 193 1.36 -23.48 -4.25
CA CYS A 193 0.85 -24.15 -3.07
C CYS A 193 1.04 -23.30 -1.81
N LYS A 194 0.27 -23.63 -0.75
CA LYS A 194 0.32 -22.90 0.54
C LYS A 194 1.44 -23.36 1.48
N ASP A 195 2.22 -24.36 1.09
CA ASP A 195 3.36 -24.86 1.88
C ASP A 195 4.47 -23.82 2.02
N LEU A 196 4.62 -22.96 1.02
CA LEU A 196 5.51 -21.80 1.06
C LEU A 196 4.72 -20.49 1.02
N PRO A 197 5.29 -19.39 1.55
CA PRO A 197 4.55 -18.12 1.61
C PRO A 197 4.42 -17.40 0.25
N MET A 198 4.87 -17.99 -0.85
CA MET A 198 4.97 -17.32 -2.15
C MET A 198 3.58 -16.94 -2.70
N GLU A 199 2.61 -17.86 -2.65
CA GLU A 199 1.23 -17.59 -3.09
C GLU A 199 0.59 -16.45 -2.29
N ARG A 200 0.90 -16.36 -0.99
CA ARG A 200 0.44 -15.27 -0.13
C ARG A 200 1.07 -13.95 -0.53
N TYR A 201 2.39 -13.91 -0.79
CA TYR A 201 3.03 -12.70 -1.31
C TYR A 201 2.40 -12.23 -2.62
N TYR A 202 2.05 -13.16 -3.51
CA TYR A 202 1.37 -12.84 -4.77
C TYR A 202 0.01 -12.17 -4.52
N ARG A 203 -0.85 -12.76 -3.72
CA ARG A 203 -2.18 -12.22 -3.39
C ARG A 203 -2.10 -10.88 -2.66
N ASP A 204 -1.22 -10.79 -1.66
CA ASP A 204 -1.04 -9.59 -0.84
C ASP A 204 -0.41 -8.43 -1.60
N SER A 205 0.37 -8.69 -2.65
CA SER A 205 1.01 -7.65 -3.45
C SER A 205 0.04 -6.93 -4.38
N ARG A 206 -1.04 -7.61 -4.80
CA ARG A 206 -1.93 -7.07 -5.83
C ARG A 206 -2.59 -5.76 -5.42
N ILE A 207 -2.91 -5.60 -4.14
CA ILE A 207 -3.59 -4.41 -3.64
C ILE A 207 -2.70 -3.14 -3.67
N TYR A 208 -1.37 -3.29 -3.68
CA TYR A 208 -0.44 -2.16 -3.66
C TYR A 208 -0.62 -1.20 -4.83
N ARG A 209 -1.15 -1.67 -5.96
CA ARG A 209 -1.47 -0.85 -7.14
C ARG A 209 -2.86 -0.18 -7.07
N VAL A 210 -3.66 -0.50 -6.05
CA VAL A 210 -5.06 -0.07 -5.93
C VAL A 210 -5.27 0.91 -4.79
N TYR A 211 -4.83 0.55 -3.56
CA TYR A 211 -5.07 1.35 -2.37
C TYR A 211 -4.15 2.59 -2.30
N ASP A 212 -4.49 3.53 -1.44
CA ASP A 212 -3.79 4.81 -1.26
C ASP A 212 -3.57 5.61 -2.56
N GLY A 213 -4.52 5.51 -3.45
CA GLY A 213 -4.46 6.03 -4.81
C GLY A 213 -3.93 5.00 -5.79
N THR A 214 -4.69 4.76 -6.86
CA THR A 214 -4.29 3.78 -7.88
C THR A 214 -3.04 4.25 -8.63
N SER A 215 -2.34 3.29 -9.27
CA SER A 215 -1.21 3.60 -10.15
C SER A 215 -1.56 4.64 -11.21
N GLU A 216 -2.80 4.63 -11.71
CA GLU A 216 -3.32 5.58 -12.70
C GLU A 216 -3.45 6.98 -12.11
N ILE A 217 -4.04 7.11 -10.92
CA ILE A 217 -4.18 8.40 -10.23
C ILE A 217 -2.80 9.01 -9.95
N HIS A 218 -1.85 8.21 -9.46
CA HIS A 218 -0.49 8.70 -9.24
C HIS A 218 0.20 9.16 -10.52
N ARG A 219 -0.02 8.47 -11.66
CA ARG A 219 0.50 8.92 -12.97
C ARG A 219 -0.08 10.27 -13.38
N THR A 220 -1.36 10.54 -13.11
CA THR A 220 -1.93 11.87 -13.37
C THR A 220 -1.33 12.95 -12.46
N VAL A 221 -1.01 12.62 -11.20
CA VAL A 221 -0.30 13.54 -10.29
C VAL A 221 1.10 13.85 -10.81
N ILE A 222 1.84 12.82 -11.24
CA ILE A 222 3.19 12.98 -11.81
C ILE A 222 3.12 13.89 -13.04
N ALA A 223 2.24 13.58 -14.00
CA ALA A 223 2.13 14.33 -15.25
C ALA A 223 1.84 15.82 -15.02
N LYS A 224 0.97 16.14 -14.06
CA LYS A 224 0.65 17.54 -13.69
C LYS A 224 1.79 18.31 -13.04
N ASN A 225 2.86 17.65 -12.64
CA ASN A 225 4.05 18.26 -12.01
C ASN A 225 5.28 18.21 -12.92
N LEU A 226 5.12 17.88 -14.21
CA LEU A 226 6.19 17.93 -15.20
C LEU A 226 6.23 19.25 -15.97
N SER A 227 5.17 20.03 -15.87
CA SER A 227 4.99 21.34 -16.53
C SER A 227 5.12 22.50 -15.57
#